data_5247be651a9977ec33efe61d4ca61302
#
_entry.id   5247be651a9977ec33efe61d4ca61302
#
_cell.length_a   1.000
_cell.length_b   1.000
_cell.length_c   1.000
_cell.angle_alpha   90.00
_cell.angle_beta   90.00
_cell.angle_gamma   90.00
#
_symmetry.space_group_name_H-M   'P 1'
#
loop_
_entity.id
_entity.type
_entity.pdbx_description
1 polymer ?
#
loop_
_entity_poly.entity_id
_entity_poly.type
_entity_poly.pdbx_seq_one_letter_code
_entity_poly.pdbx_strand_id
1 'polypeptide(L)'
;MEQNKMKQKRRKYLYAAAALGMTFLLNLSGCSRRFTNYPEIAGTVAIVDSTEREAVRNENGENPDQPIDLDNLGEQQSAAEMEALAAAEAAEPGVEEPYLDGGELRLLACADIWQNLSCVMKTKEGAVIVVDGGRDVDAPHLIEVIQELGGHVDAWLLTHPHSDHVGAITEILNMDPMPISIGKVYYSFLDKEFLGQEQVSRRDSDLECYDRITEAIAKLPEAEKCGTLTKGQKISVAGAEITVMNEPFACTENSFNNSSVAYRVEMGGKRILFLGDMGWQAGEDFLANHTQEELKSDVLQMAHHGQRGVEEELYQEISPEVCLWPTPDWLWDNVQDGVAGAGSYKTPIVRGWMVTLGVKKNLCVKDGDQILR
;
A
#
# COMPACT_ATOMS: atom_id res chain seq x y z
N MET A 1 -30.95 12.28 16.86
CA MET A 1 -30.25 12.70 18.11
C MET A 1 -28.75 12.37 18.04
N GLU A 2 -28.34 11.34 17.34
CA GLU A 2 -26.91 10.96 17.19
C GLU A 2 -26.12 11.87 16.26
N GLN A 3 -26.67 12.32 15.16
CA GLN A 3 -25.98 13.27 14.26
C GLN A 3 -25.59 14.61 14.95
N ASN A 4 -26.33 15.02 15.98
CA ASN A 4 -25.98 16.21 16.75
C ASN A 4 -24.84 15.98 17.76
N LYS A 5 -24.62 14.72 18.19
CA LYS A 5 -23.49 14.38 19.08
C LYS A 5 -22.17 14.33 18.30
N MET A 6 -22.19 13.84 17.07
CA MET A 6 -21.02 13.86 16.17
C MET A 6 -20.59 15.28 15.79
N LYS A 7 -21.55 16.16 15.44
CA LYS A 7 -21.25 17.59 15.17
C LYS A 7 -20.68 18.34 16.39
N GLN A 8 -21.06 17.97 17.60
CA GLN A 8 -20.49 18.56 18.82
C GLN A 8 -19.09 18.02 19.17
N LYS A 9 -18.79 16.76 18.85
CA LYS A 9 -17.42 16.22 18.98
C LYS A 9 -16.48 16.92 17.98
N ARG A 10 -16.86 17.02 16.69
CA ARG A 10 -16.07 17.73 15.67
C ARG A 10 -15.75 19.19 16.04
N ARG A 11 -16.66 19.92 16.69
CA ARG A 11 -16.38 21.30 17.15
C ARG A 11 -15.35 21.38 18.29
N LYS A 12 -15.22 20.38 19.14
CA LYS A 12 -14.23 20.38 20.22
C LYS A 12 -12.80 20.14 19.70
N TYR A 13 -12.62 19.38 18.64
CA TYR A 13 -11.30 19.16 18.05
C TYR A 13 -10.81 20.33 17.20
N LEU A 14 -11.70 21.04 16.51
CA LEU A 14 -11.33 22.26 15.77
C LEU A 14 -10.79 23.40 16.67
N TYR A 15 -11.18 23.48 17.93
CA TYR A 15 -10.69 24.51 18.85
C TYR A 15 -9.38 24.10 19.56
N ALA A 16 -9.04 22.82 19.60
CA ALA A 16 -7.76 22.35 20.16
C ALA A 16 -6.59 22.55 19.18
N ALA A 17 -6.81 22.37 17.88
CA ALA A 17 -5.80 22.58 16.84
C ALA A 17 -5.39 24.05 16.68
N ALA A 18 -6.30 25.00 16.93
CA ALA A 18 -6.00 26.42 16.84
C ALA A 18 -5.16 26.99 18.00
N ALA A 19 -5.02 26.24 19.10
CA ALA A 19 -4.29 26.71 20.31
C ALA A 19 -2.82 26.24 20.35
N LEU A 20 -2.41 25.26 19.53
CA LEU A 20 -1.04 24.74 19.46
C LEU A 20 -0.21 25.33 18.32
N GLY A 21 -0.81 26.10 17.41
CA GLY A 21 -0.17 26.66 16.22
C GLY A 21 0.67 27.93 16.44
N MET A 22 1.00 28.36 17.65
CA MET A 22 1.61 29.67 17.87
C MET A 22 3.00 29.67 18.57
N THR A 23 3.73 28.56 18.64
CA THR A 23 5.05 28.57 19.35
C THR A 23 6.20 27.91 18.59
N PHE A 24 6.12 27.64 17.30
CA PHE A 24 7.27 27.11 16.52
C PHE A 24 7.56 27.92 15.25
N LEU A 25 7.93 29.16 15.43
CA LEU A 25 8.65 29.96 14.43
C LEU A 25 9.92 30.46 15.08
N LEU A 26 11.05 29.77 14.90
CA LEU A 26 12.42 30.28 14.87
C LEU A 26 13.40 29.10 14.91
N ASN A 27 13.90 28.75 13.75
CA ASN A 27 15.24 28.30 13.40
C ASN A 27 15.23 27.39 12.17
N LEU A 28 15.06 27.98 11.01
CA LEU A 28 15.45 27.36 9.74
C LEU A 28 16.61 28.20 9.18
N SER A 29 17.82 27.80 9.47
CA SER A 29 18.98 28.20 8.67
C SER A 29 19.94 27.03 8.55
N GLY A 30 19.97 26.44 7.37
CA GLY A 30 21.17 25.84 6.80
C GLY A 30 21.33 24.34 6.97
N CYS A 31 20.96 23.55 5.98
CA CYS A 31 21.90 22.71 5.22
C CYS A 31 21.13 21.83 4.22
N SER A 32 21.13 22.26 2.97
CA SER A 32 20.83 21.35 1.86
C SER A 32 22.00 20.39 1.69
N ARG A 33 21.86 19.15 2.10
CA ARG A 33 22.71 18.06 1.64
C ARG A 33 21.89 17.21 0.65
N ARG A 34 22.31 17.28 -0.61
CA ARG A 34 21.91 16.34 -1.64
C ARG A 34 22.40 14.96 -1.22
N PHE A 35 21.48 14.03 -0.98
CA PHE A 35 21.80 12.62 -0.89
C PHE A 35 21.84 12.04 -2.31
N THR A 36 23.03 12.07 -2.91
CA THR A 36 23.38 11.25 -4.06
C THR A 36 24.49 10.33 -3.59
N ASN A 37 24.15 9.15 -3.09
CA ASN A 37 25.05 7.98 -3.06
C ASN A 37 24.26 6.82 -2.45
N TYR A 38 23.65 6.00 -3.31
CA TYR A 38 23.31 4.64 -2.97
C TYR A 38 24.62 3.83 -2.96
N PRO A 39 24.92 3.03 -1.91
CA PRO A 39 26.02 2.10 -1.99
C PRO A 39 25.67 1.02 -3.03
N GLU A 40 26.56 0.82 -4.02
CA GLU A 40 26.52 -0.37 -4.87
C GLU A 40 26.63 -1.60 -3.98
N ILE A 41 25.55 -2.35 -3.84
CA ILE A 41 25.54 -3.63 -3.13
C ILE A 41 25.82 -4.72 -4.14
N ALA A 42 27.10 -5.07 -4.27
CA ALA A 42 27.49 -6.35 -4.86
C ALA A 42 27.19 -7.46 -3.84
N GLY A 43 26.27 -8.32 -4.19
CA GLY A 43 25.99 -9.66 -3.67
C GLY A 43 26.46 -9.99 -2.25
N THR A 44 25.63 -9.74 -1.27
CA THR A 44 25.49 -10.55 -0.04
C THR A 44 24.23 -10.02 0.67
N VAL A 45 23.31 -10.92 1.01
CA VAL A 45 22.21 -10.60 1.92
C VAL A 45 22.85 -10.26 3.26
N ALA A 46 23.11 -8.98 3.49
CA ALA A 46 23.50 -8.49 4.79
C ALA A 46 22.20 -8.35 5.60
N ILE A 47 22.17 -8.99 6.76
CA ILE A 47 21.23 -8.65 7.82
C ILE A 47 21.52 -7.18 8.13
N VAL A 48 20.64 -6.28 7.68
CA VAL A 48 20.78 -4.85 7.94
C VAL A 48 20.57 -4.66 9.44
N ASP A 49 21.59 -4.17 10.12
CA ASP A 49 21.55 -3.91 11.55
C ASP A 49 20.49 -2.81 11.84
N SER A 50 19.84 -2.91 13.00
CA SER A 50 18.87 -1.92 13.49
C SER A 50 19.40 -0.48 13.45
N THR A 51 20.71 -0.29 13.61
CA THR A 51 21.39 1.02 13.52
C THR A 51 21.38 1.63 12.12
N GLU A 52 21.34 0.83 11.04
CA GLU A 52 21.23 1.36 9.68
C GLU A 52 19.80 1.81 9.36
N ARG A 53 18.80 1.16 9.99
CA ARG A 53 17.39 1.56 9.87
C ARG A 53 17.11 2.90 10.54
N GLU A 54 17.78 3.21 11.66
CA GLU A 54 17.68 4.50 12.33
C GLU A 54 18.27 5.67 11.50
N ALA A 55 19.32 5.41 10.73
CA ALA A 55 19.95 6.42 9.89
C ALA A 55 19.05 6.93 8.75
N VAL A 56 17.98 6.20 8.45
CA VAL A 56 17.01 6.50 7.40
C VAL A 56 15.75 7.16 7.95
N ARG A 57 15.59 7.23 9.28
CA ARG A 57 14.51 7.96 9.93
C ARG A 57 14.86 9.44 10.08
N ASN A 58 13.85 10.31 10.07
CA ASN A 58 14.07 11.70 10.41
C ASN A 58 14.47 11.84 11.89
N GLU A 59 14.85 13.06 12.31
CA GLU A 59 15.28 13.35 13.68
C GLU A 59 14.25 12.99 14.76
N ASN A 60 12.99 12.73 14.37
CA ASN A 60 11.88 12.32 15.24
C ASN A 60 11.65 10.80 15.24
N GLY A 61 12.47 10.00 14.55
CA GLY A 61 12.34 8.56 14.47
C GLY A 61 11.31 8.07 13.43
N GLU A 62 10.83 8.94 12.57
CA GLU A 62 9.83 8.63 11.53
C GLU A 62 10.49 8.30 10.21
N ASN A 63 9.83 7.44 9.41
CA ASN A 63 10.26 7.16 8.05
C ASN A 63 10.18 8.45 7.20
N PRO A 64 11.29 8.94 6.59
CA PRO A 64 11.28 10.15 5.77
C PRO A 64 10.39 10.05 4.53
N ASP A 65 10.02 8.85 4.12
CA ASP A 65 9.13 8.59 2.98
C ASP A 65 7.64 8.60 3.37
N GLN A 66 7.31 8.84 4.65
CA GLN A 66 5.92 8.95 5.11
C GLN A 66 5.62 10.37 5.58
N PRO A 67 4.48 10.97 5.20
CA PRO A 67 4.02 12.19 5.84
C PRO A 67 3.81 11.92 7.33
N ILE A 68 4.20 12.90 8.16
CA ILE A 68 3.78 12.91 9.57
C ILE A 68 2.27 13.10 9.57
N ASP A 69 1.54 12.01 9.52
CA ASP A 69 0.11 12.01 9.82
C ASP A 69 -0.01 12.01 11.35
N LEU A 70 -0.21 13.19 11.94
CA LEU A 70 -0.37 13.35 13.39
C LEU A 70 -1.54 12.51 13.92
N ASP A 71 -2.54 12.20 13.10
CA ASP A 71 -3.64 11.32 13.45
C ASP A 71 -3.22 9.84 13.42
N ASN A 72 -2.06 9.54 12.84
CA ASN A 72 -1.50 8.20 12.70
C ASN A 72 -0.45 7.85 13.76
N LEU A 73 -0.18 8.72 14.71
CA LEU A 73 0.66 8.39 15.84
C LEU A 73 -0.04 7.32 16.70
N GLY A 74 0.49 6.11 16.64
CA GLY A 74 0.04 5.00 17.47
C GLY A 74 0.48 5.18 18.91
N GLU A 75 -0.24 4.56 19.84
CA GLU A 75 0.25 4.36 21.19
C GLU A 75 1.35 3.30 21.18
N GLN A 76 2.40 3.51 21.97
CA GLN A 76 3.44 2.50 22.13
C GLN A 76 2.85 1.26 22.81
N GLN A 77 3.15 0.09 22.28
CA GLN A 77 2.74 -1.17 22.87
C GLN A 77 3.83 -1.71 23.78
N SER A 78 3.44 -2.25 24.92
CA SER A 78 4.35 -3.00 25.78
C SER A 78 4.79 -4.31 25.14
N ALA A 79 5.93 -4.85 25.54
CA ALA A 79 6.39 -6.16 25.09
C ALA A 79 5.35 -7.28 25.36
N ALA A 80 4.59 -7.18 26.45
CA ALA A 80 3.54 -8.15 26.77
C ALA A 80 2.35 -8.06 25.82
N GLU A 81 1.97 -6.86 25.37
CA GLU A 81 0.92 -6.67 24.36
C GLU A 81 1.35 -7.19 22.99
N MET A 82 2.61 -6.95 22.58
CA MET A 82 3.16 -7.50 21.36
C MET A 82 3.25 -9.04 21.38
N GLU A 83 3.62 -9.63 22.52
CA GLU A 83 3.63 -11.09 22.70
C GLU A 83 2.22 -11.68 22.65
N ALA A 84 1.25 -11.03 23.30
CA ALA A 84 -0.14 -11.48 23.27
C ALA A 84 -0.73 -11.42 21.85
N LEU A 85 -0.43 -10.37 21.09
CA LEU A 85 -0.84 -10.22 19.71
C LEU A 85 -0.24 -11.33 18.82
N ALA A 86 1.06 -11.57 18.92
CA ALA A 86 1.74 -12.63 18.18
C ALA A 86 1.19 -14.04 18.54
N ALA A 87 0.85 -14.28 19.80
CA ALA A 87 0.23 -15.53 20.22
C ALA A 87 -1.19 -15.73 19.65
N ALA A 88 -1.97 -14.65 19.56
CA ALA A 88 -3.30 -14.68 18.95
C ALA A 88 -3.22 -14.97 17.44
N GLU A 89 -2.31 -14.33 16.73
CA GLU A 89 -2.06 -14.58 15.30
C GLU A 89 -1.55 -16.00 15.03
N ALA A 90 -0.70 -16.53 15.89
CA ALA A 90 -0.21 -17.91 15.78
C ALA A 90 -1.32 -18.97 15.98
N ALA A 91 -2.46 -18.58 16.55
CA ALA A 91 -3.62 -19.46 16.75
C ALA A 91 -4.62 -19.43 15.56
N GLU A 92 -4.32 -18.68 14.50
CA GLU A 92 -5.18 -18.60 13.30
C GLU A 92 -5.39 -20.00 12.69
N PRO A 93 -6.65 -20.34 12.31
CA PRO A 93 -6.97 -21.69 11.82
C PRO A 93 -6.41 -22.00 10.45
N GLY A 94 -5.93 -20.99 9.70
CA GLY A 94 -5.56 -21.12 8.30
C GLY A 94 -6.76 -21.25 7.38
N VAL A 95 -6.50 -21.42 6.10
CA VAL A 95 -7.50 -21.67 5.06
C VAL A 95 -7.24 -23.00 4.36
N GLU A 96 -8.28 -23.62 3.82
CA GLU A 96 -8.14 -24.86 3.04
C GLU A 96 -7.49 -24.54 1.68
N GLU A 97 -6.51 -25.35 1.28
CA GLU A 97 -5.84 -25.25 -0.02
C GLU A 97 -6.38 -26.36 -0.97
N PRO A 98 -6.58 -26.10 -2.28
CA PRO A 98 -6.33 -24.82 -2.94
C PRO A 98 -7.43 -23.80 -2.66
N TYR A 99 -7.05 -22.61 -2.26
CA TYR A 99 -7.98 -21.53 -1.91
C TYR A 99 -8.51 -20.78 -3.15
N LEU A 100 -7.73 -20.70 -4.23
CA LEU A 100 -8.02 -19.97 -5.47
C LEU A 100 -8.38 -20.87 -6.67
N ASP A 101 -8.94 -22.04 -6.45
CA ASP A 101 -9.37 -23.01 -7.50
C ASP A 101 -8.47 -23.03 -8.75
N GLY A 102 -7.19 -23.30 -8.56
CA GLY A 102 -6.19 -23.39 -9.64
C GLY A 102 -5.61 -22.06 -10.10
N GLY A 103 -5.98 -20.94 -9.49
CA GLY A 103 -5.27 -19.68 -9.58
C GLY A 103 -4.11 -19.60 -8.58
N GLU A 104 -3.30 -18.57 -8.73
CA GLU A 104 -2.19 -18.26 -7.82
C GLU A 104 -2.09 -16.75 -7.62
N LEU A 105 -1.85 -16.32 -6.38
CA LEU A 105 -1.51 -14.96 -6.01
C LEU A 105 -0.17 -14.95 -5.31
N ARG A 106 0.74 -14.10 -5.73
CA ARG A 106 2.05 -13.84 -5.09
C ARG A 106 2.10 -12.40 -4.63
N LEU A 107 2.27 -12.18 -3.34
CA LEU A 107 2.60 -10.90 -2.74
C LEU A 107 4.12 -10.88 -2.57
N LEU A 108 4.80 -9.95 -3.25
CA LEU A 108 6.26 -9.93 -3.34
C LEU A 108 6.85 -9.01 -2.28
N ALA A 109 7.89 -9.48 -1.62
CA ALA A 109 8.67 -8.69 -0.68
C ALA A 109 9.54 -7.66 -1.40
N CYS A 110 9.78 -6.53 -0.76
CA CYS A 110 10.73 -5.54 -1.26
C CYS A 110 12.16 -6.10 -1.27
N ALA A 111 12.91 -5.78 -2.31
CA ALA A 111 14.31 -6.19 -2.45
C ALA A 111 15.24 -5.51 -1.44
N ASP A 112 14.79 -4.44 -0.81
CA ASP A 112 15.47 -3.72 0.26
C ASP A 112 14.66 -3.74 1.57
N ILE A 113 14.97 -2.83 2.50
CA ILE A 113 14.33 -2.77 3.82
C ILE A 113 12.99 -2.01 3.85
N TRP A 114 12.57 -1.43 2.72
CA TRP A 114 11.42 -0.56 2.68
C TRP A 114 10.12 -1.32 2.43
N GLN A 115 9.00 -0.67 2.69
CA GLN A 115 7.70 -1.15 2.24
C GLN A 115 7.58 -1.06 0.72
N ASN A 116 6.74 -1.92 0.17
CA ASN A 116 6.30 -1.88 -1.21
C ASN A 116 4.92 -2.53 -1.35
N LEU A 117 4.18 -2.22 -2.40
CA LEU A 117 3.08 -3.07 -2.84
C LEU A 117 3.42 -3.65 -4.21
N SER A 118 3.60 -4.95 -4.26
CA SER A 118 3.83 -5.71 -5.49
C SER A 118 3.08 -7.03 -5.41
N CYS A 119 2.01 -7.16 -6.21
CA CYS A 119 1.21 -8.37 -6.22
C CYS A 119 1.04 -8.88 -7.66
N VAL A 120 1.35 -10.15 -7.88
CA VAL A 120 1.20 -10.83 -9.17
C VAL A 120 0.20 -11.96 -9.01
N MET A 121 -0.82 -11.97 -9.85
CA MET A 121 -1.84 -13.03 -9.88
C MET A 121 -1.79 -13.75 -11.22
N LYS A 122 -1.94 -15.08 -11.18
CA LYS A 122 -2.16 -15.90 -12.36
C LYS A 122 -3.48 -16.64 -12.24
N THR A 123 -4.32 -16.48 -13.24
CA THR A 123 -5.60 -17.21 -13.29
C THR A 123 -5.38 -18.66 -13.71
N LYS A 124 -6.37 -19.51 -13.46
CA LYS A 124 -6.39 -20.91 -13.92
C LYS A 124 -6.27 -21.02 -15.45
N GLU A 125 -6.79 -20.04 -16.18
CA GLU A 125 -6.76 -19.94 -17.63
C GLU A 125 -5.44 -19.38 -18.16
N GLY A 126 -4.54 -18.91 -17.26
CA GLY A 126 -3.17 -18.50 -17.57
C GLY A 126 -2.97 -17.00 -17.75
N ALA A 127 -4.01 -16.17 -17.61
CA ALA A 127 -3.83 -14.71 -17.62
C ALA A 127 -3.06 -14.24 -16.39
N VAL A 128 -2.21 -13.22 -16.56
CA VAL A 128 -1.42 -12.61 -15.50
C VAL A 128 -1.90 -11.19 -15.23
N ILE A 129 -2.20 -10.90 -13.99
CA ILE A 129 -2.62 -9.59 -13.49
C ILE A 129 -1.55 -9.11 -12.50
N VAL A 130 -1.10 -7.86 -12.64
CA VAL A 130 -0.19 -7.23 -11.67
C VAL A 130 -0.90 -6.04 -11.02
N VAL A 131 -0.77 -5.92 -9.71
CA VAL A 131 -1.19 -4.73 -8.95
C VAL A 131 0.07 -4.03 -8.45
N ASP A 132 0.22 -2.76 -8.84
CA ASP A 132 1.39 -1.91 -8.58
C ASP A 132 2.69 -2.55 -9.09
N GLY A 133 3.64 -2.87 -8.24
CA GLY A 133 4.87 -3.54 -8.68
C GLY A 133 6.05 -3.28 -7.74
N GLY A 134 5.86 -2.38 -6.78
CA GLY A 134 6.90 -2.04 -5.81
C GLY A 134 7.82 -0.92 -6.28
N ARG A 135 8.96 -0.84 -5.61
CA ARG A 135 10.00 0.17 -5.82
C ARG A 135 10.82 -0.13 -7.07
N ASP A 136 11.62 0.83 -7.50
CA ASP A 136 12.55 0.67 -8.63
C ASP A 136 13.52 -0.51 -8.45
N VAL A 137 14.00 -0.73 -7.22
CA VAL A 137 14.89 -1.85 -6.87
C VAL A 137 14.20 -3.22 -6.98
N ASP A 138 12.87 -3.26 -6.98
CA ASP A 138 12.07 -4.50 -7.08
C ASP A 138 11.90 -4.97 -8.53
N ALA A 139 12.20 -4.11 -9.52
CA ALA A 139 12.00 -4.41 -10.93
C ALA A 139 12.65 -5.73 -11.41
N PRO A 140 13.90 -6.08 -11.02
CA PRO A 140 14.50 -7.35 -11.43
C PRO A 140 13.73 -8.56 -10.91
N HIS A 141 13.31 -8.56 -9.63
CA HIS A 141 12.55 -9.64 -9.04
C HIS A 141 11.15 -9.78 -9.65
N LEU A 142 10.46 -8.65 -9.85
CA LEU A 142 9.15 -8.65 -10.50
C LEU A 142 9.22 -9.19 -11.94
N ILE A 143 10.26 -8.82 -12.71
CA ILE A 143 10.50 -9.35 -14.06
C ILE A 143 10.67 -10.88 -14.01
N GLU A 144 11.50 -11.38 -13.07
CA GLU A 144 11.73 -12.82 -12.90
C GLU A 144 10.42 -13.57 -12.64
N VAL A 145 9.61 -13.08 -11.70
CA VAL A 145 8.31 -13.67 -11.38
C VAL A 145 7.36 -13.65 -12.57
N ILE A 146 7.28 -12.53 -13.31
CA ILE A 146 6.44 -12.45 -14.51
C ILE A 146 6.94 -13.41 -15.59
N GLN A 147 8.25 -13.55 -15.79
CA GLN A 147 8.84 -14.48 -16.77
C GLN A 147 8.55 -15.96 -16.40
N GLU A 148 8.61 -16.32 -15.11
CA GLU A 148 8.18 -17.65 -14.64
C GLU A 148 6.72 -17.96 -14.96
N LEU A 149 5.87 -16.93 -14.95
CA LEU A 149 4.43 -17.04 -15.24
C LEU A 149 4.08 -16.97 -16.73
N GLY A 150 5.07 -16.72 -17.61
CA GLY A 150 4.89 -16.72 -19.08
C GLY A 150 5.41 -15.47 -19.79
N GLY A 151 5.90 -14.46 -19.08
CA GLY A 151 6.53 -13.27 -19.65
C GLY A 151 5.56 -12.24 -20.25
N HIS A 152 4.25 -12.39 -19.98
CA HIS A 152 3.21 -11.47 -20.42
C HIS A 152 2.29 -11.07 -19.27
N VAL A 153 1.95 -9.79 -19.17
CA VAL A 153 0.97 -9.24 -18.21
C VAL A 153 -0.27 -8.81 -19.00
N ASP A 154 -1.40 -9.46 -18.77
CA ASP A 154 -2.66 -9.13 -19.45
C ASP A 154 -3.25 -7.80 -18.95
N ALA A 155 -3.20 -7.55 -17.63
CA ALA A 155 -3.66 -6.32 -17.01
C ALA A 155 -2.68 -5.87 -15.91
N TRP A 156 -2.20 -4.64 -16.00
CA TRP A 156 -1.42 -4.01 -14.96
C TRP A 156 -2.23 -2.89 -14.32
N LEU A 157 -2.51 -2.99 -13.02
CA LEU A 157 -3.38 -2.10 -12.27
C LEU A 157 -2.54 -1.22 -11.36
N LEU A 158 -2.62 0.09 -11.50
CA LEU A 158 -1.90 1.02 -10.63
C LEU A 158 -2.87 1.71 -9.68
N THR A 159 -2.55 1.68 -8.39
CA THR A 159 -3.39 2.29 -7.35
C THR A 159 -3.17 3.79 -7.24
N HIS A 160 -1.93 4.24 -7.02
CA HIS A 160 -1.55 5.64 -6.91
C HIS A 160 -0.05 5.83 -7.23
N PRO A 161 0.43 7.06 -7.51
CA PRO A 161 1.76 7.26 -8.07
C PRO A 161 2.87 7.47 -7.02
N HIS A 162 2.93 6.68 -5.93
CA HIS A 162 4.09 6.65 -5.03
C HIS A 162 5.16 5.68 -5.52
N SER A 163 6.41 5.93 -5.15
CA SER A 163 7.57 5.18 -5.62
C SER A 163 7.58 3.71 -5.21
N ASP A 164 7.02 3.38 -4.07
CA ASP A 164 6.86 2.03 -3.54
C ASP A 164 5.68 1.24 -4.14
N HIS A 165 4.99 1.85 -5.10
CA HIS A 165 3.92 1.27 -5.91
C HIS A 165 4.27 1.23 -7.40
N VAL A 166 4.75 2.36 -7.95
CA VAL A 166 4.98 2.49 -9.38
C VAL A 166 6.45 2.48 -9.80
N GLY A 167 7.38 2.33 -8.84
CA GLY A 167 8.82 2.37 -9.12
C GLY A 167 9.25 1.29 -10.11
N ALA A 168 8.91 0.03 -9.85
CA ALA A 168 9.32 -1.09 -10.69
C ALA A 168 8.75 -1.03 -12.11
N ILE A 169 7.45 -0.73 -12.26
CA ILE A 169 6.88 -0.56 -13.60
C ILE A 169 7.52 0.60 -14.35
N THR A 170 7.85 1.71 -13.65
CA THR A 170 8.56 2.83 -14.27
C THR A 170 9.89 2.40 -14.85
N GLU A 171 10.67 1.62 -14.12
CA GLU A 171 11.94 1.07 -14.60
C GLU A 171 11.74 0.11 -15.78
N ILE A 172 10.78 -0.81 -15.68
CA ILE A 172 10.48 -1.79 -16.72
C ILE A 172 10.08 -1.11 -18.03
N LEU A 173 9.21 -0.10 -17.98
CA LEU A 173 8.77 0.65 -19.17
C LEU A 173 9.89 1.48 -19.81
N ASN A 174 10.96 1.75 -19.08
CA ASN A 174 12.13 2.48 -19.57
C ASN A 174 13.23 1.55 -20.14
N MET A 175 13.11 0.23 -20.00
CA MET A 175 14.07 -0.73 -20.56
C MET A 175 13.91 -0.88 -22.07
N ASP A 176 15.03 -0.97 -22.79
CA ASP A 176 15.06 -1.21 -24.24
C ASP A 176 16.12 -2.29 -24.57
N PRO A 177 15.72 -3.51 -24.99
CA PRO A 177 14.34 -3.97 -25.12
C PRO A 177 13.67 -4.22 -23.75
N MET A 178 12.35 -4.02 -23.68
CA MET A 178 11.56 -4.37 -22.51
C MET A 178 11.56 -5.91 -22.33
N PRO A 179 11.87 -6.43 -21.12
CA PRO A 179 12.10 -7.87 -20.91
C PRO A 179 10.83 -8.72 -20.85
N ILE A 180 9.68 -8.09 -20.75
CA ILE A 180 8.34 -8.69 -20.68
C ILE A 180 7.40 -7.97 -21.63
N SER A 181 6.24 -8.54 -21.92
CA SER A 181 5.20 -7.87 -22.70
C SER A 181 4.01 -7.48 -21.81
N ILE A 182 3.36 -6.38 -22.14
CA ILE A 182 2.24 -5.84 -21.39
C ILE A 182 1.05 -5.66 -22.33
N GLY A 183 -0.09 -6.22 -21.95
CA GLY A 183 -1.35 -6.06 -22.68
C GLY A 183 -1.95 -4.68 -22.44
N LYS A 184 -2.20 -4.32 -21.19
CA LYS A 184 -2.70 -2.98 -20.86
C LYS A 184 -2.38 -2.54 -19.45
N VAL A 185 -1.96 -1.27 -19.30
CA VAL A 185 -1.82 -0.57 -18.01
C VAL A 185 -3.08 0.25 -17.73
N TYR A 186 -3.66 0.02 -16.56
CA TYR A 186 -4.85 0.73 -16.06
C TYR A 186 -4.46 1.60 -14.87
N TYR A 187 -4.78 2.89 -14.94
CA TYR A 187 -4.46 3.85 -13.91
C TYR A 187 -5.45 5.02 -13.94
N SER A 188 -5.56 5.77 -12.85
CA SER A 188 -6.26 7.03 -12.81
C SER A 188 -5.62 7.88 -11.72
N PHE A 189 -4.81 8.85 -12.11
CA PHE A 189 -4.14 9.74 -11.17
C PHE A 189 -4.81 11.11 -11.17
N LEU A 190 -4.89 11.75 -10.01
CA LEU A 190 -5.28 13.15 -9.91
C LEU A 190 -4.25 14.04 -10.63
N ASP A 191 -4.68 15.24 -11.00
CA ASP A 191 -3.79 16.21 -11.64
C ASP A 191 -2.60 16.55 -10.74
N LYS A 192 -1.41 16.62 -11.33
CA LYS A 192 -0.17 16.98 -10.64
C LYS A 192 -0.27 18.28 -9.85
N GLU A 193 -0.97 19.30 -10.41
CA GLU A 193 -1.19 20.58 -9.73
C GLU A 193 -2.03 20.42 -8.45
N PHE A 194 -3.01 19.50 -8.46
CA PHE A 194 -3.78 19.19 -7.26
C PHE A 194 -2.93 18.46 -6.21
N LEU A 195 -2.23 17.40 -6.61
CA LEU A 195 -1.34 16.65 -5.72
C LEU A 195 -0.24 17.53 -5.11
N GLY A 196 0.28 18.48 -5.88
CA GLY A 196 1.28 19.45 -5.42
C GLY A 196 0.80 20.44 -4.35
N GLN A 197 -0.49 20.46 -4.00
CA GLN A 197 -1.00 21.29 -2.90
C GLN A 197 -0.71 20.70 -1.53
N GLU A 198 -0.37 19.43 -1.46
CA GLU A 198 -0.02 18.75 -0.20
C GLU A 198 1.22 19.41 0.46
N GLN A 199 1.14 19.64 1.76
CA GLN A 199 2.19 20.32 2.53
C GLN A 199 3.00 19.31 3.35
N VAL A 200 3.75 18.45 2.65
CA VAL A 200 4.62 17.43 3.25
C VAL A 200 6.06 17.58 2.75
N SER A 201 7.01 17.11 3.54
CA SER A 201 8.44 17.24 3.22
C SER A 201 8.86 16.48 1.97
N ARG A 202 8.20 15.37 1.63
CA ARG A 202 8.50 14.52 0.48
C ARG A 202 7.75 14.92 -0.81
N ARG A 203 6.85 15.91 -0.76
CA ARG A 203 6.03 16.33 -1.91
C ARG A 203 6.81 16.44 -3.22
N ASP A 204 7.99 17.05 -3.19
CA ASP A 204 8.76 17.29 -4.42
C ASP A 204 9.29 15.96 -5.01
N SER A 205 9.66 14.99 -4.17
CA SER A 205 10.04 13.64 -4.61
C SER A 205 8.85 12.84 -5.14
N ASP A 206 7.68 12.99 -4.53
CA ASP A 206 6.44 12.33 -4.99
C ASP A 206 5.99 12.91 -6.34
N LEU A 207 6.10 14.22 -6.54
CA LEU A 207 5.84 14.86 -7.83
C LEU A 207 6.86 14.47 -8.91
N GLU A 208 8.12 14.22 -8.56
CA GLU A 208 9.12 13.66 -9.47
C GLU A 208 8.76 12.22 -9.86
N CYS A 209 8.32 11.41 -8.90
CA CYS A 209 7.82 10.06 -9.17
C CYS A 209 6.62 10.08 -10.09
N TYR A 210 5.65 10.97 -9.85
CA TYR A 210 4.51 11.18 -10.74
C TYR A 210 4.92 11.50 -12.18
N ASP A 211 5.88 12.41 -12.37
CA ASP A 211 6.39 12.73 -13.71
C ASP A 211 7.03 11.50 -14.36
N ARG A 212 7.89 10.79 -13.66
CA ARG A 212 8.59 9.61 -14.17
C ARG A 212 7.63 8.53 -14.65
N ILE A 213 6.62 8.18 -13.85
CA ILE A 213 5.65 7.14 -14.23
C ILE A 213 4.76 7.61 -15.39
N THR A 214 4.28 8.84 -15.38
CA THR A 214 3.43 9.35 -16.46
C THR A 214 4.19 9.48 -17.78
N GLU A 215 5.46 9.90 -17.75
CA GLU A 215 6.34 9.90 -18.93
C GLU A 215 6.63 8.48 -19.44
N ALA A 216 6.82 7.51 -18.55
CA ALA A 216 7.03 6.12 -18.92
C ALA A 216 5.78 5.51 -19.59
N ILE A 217 4.60 5.69 -18.99
CA ILE A 217 3.32 5.23 -19.57
C ILE A 217 3.03 5.95 -20.90
N ALA A 218 3.40 7.20 -21.05
CA ALA A 218 3.19 7.94 -22.29
C ALA A 218 3.87 7.29 -23.50
N LYS A 219 4.94 6.51 -23.31
CA LYS A 219 5.65 5.76 -24.36
C LYS A 219 4.85 4.57 -24.90
N LEU A 220 3.91 4.05 -24.11
CA LEU A 220 3.06 2.94 -24.53
C LEU A 220 2.10 3.38 -25.64
N PRO A 221 1.76 2.48 -26.59
CA PRO A 221 0.68 2.68 -27.53
C PRO A 221 -0.65 2.99 -26.81
N GLU A 222 -1.53 3.78 -27.43
CA GLU A 222 -2.83 4.12 -26.85
C GLU A 222 -3.71 2.90 -26.54
N ALA A 223 -3.55 1.81 -27.29
CA ALA A 223 -4.28 0.56 -27.05
C ALA A 223 -3.83 -0.15 -25.76
N GLU A 224 -2.61 0.09 -25.32
CA GLU A 224 -1.96 -0.57 -24.18
C GLU A 224 -2.05 0.24 -22.88
N LYS A 225 -2.82 1.34 -22.85
CA LYS A 225 -3.03 2.14 -21.64
C LYS A 225 -4.47 2.61 -21.52
N CYS A 226 -4.90 2.83 -20.27
CA CYS A 226 -6.19 3.40 -19.91
C CYS A 226 -5.99 4.30 -18.70
N GLY A 227 -5.93 5.61 -18.93
CA GLY A 227 -5.56 6.64 -17.95
C GLY A 227 -6.76 7.30 -17.26
N THR A 228 -7.98 6.82 -17.50
CA THR A 228 -9.19 7.31 -16.82
C THR A 228 -10.06 6.12 -16.49
N LEU A 229 -10.24 5.89 -15.20
CA LEU A 229 -11.06 4.79 -14.68
C LEU A 229 -12.29 5.38 -13.98
N THR A 230 -13.41 4.69 -14.11
CA THR A 230 -14.66 5.09 -13.45
C THR A 230 -15.13 3.98 -12.52
N LYS A 231 -15.74 4.37 -11.42
CA LYS A 231 -16.34 3.41 -10.47
C LYS A 231 -17.31 2.48 -11.19
N GLY A 232 -17.18 1.18 -10.93
CA GLY A 232 -17.99 0.13 -11.55
C GLY A 232 -17.51 -0.32 -12.93
N GLN A 233 -16.46 0.29 -13.50
CA GLN A 233 -15.85 -0.18 -14.73
C GLN A 233 -15.36 -1.62 -14.56
N LYS A 234 -15.67 -2.46 -15.56
CA LYS A 234 -15.26 -3.87 -15.61
C LYS A 234 -14.10 -4.04 -16.60
N ILE A 235 -13.11 -4.80 -16.19
CA ILE A 235 -11.96 -5.21 -16.99
C ILE A 235 -11.93 -6.73 -16.94
N SER A 236 -12.07 -7.37 -18.10
CA SER A 236 -12.08 -8.83 -18.19
C SER A 236 -10.78 -9.35 -18.78
N VAL A 237 -10.19 -10.31 -18.10
CA VAL A 237 -9.08 -11.14 -18.61
C VAL A 237 -9.48 -12.60 -18.50
N ALA A 238 -8.76 -13.50 -19.15
CA ALA A 238 -9.10 -14.91 -19.10
C ALA A 238 -9.08 -15.42 -17.63
N GLY A 239 -10.23 -15.90 -17.15
CA GLY A 239 -10.39 -16.45 -15.79
C GLY A 239 -10.50 -15.45 -14.66
N ALA A 240 -10.60 -14.14 -14.96
CA ALA A 240 -10.86 -13.13 -13.95
C ALA A 240 -11.69 -11.95 -14.47
N GLU A 241 -12.45 -11.35 -13.55
CA GLU A 241 -13.09 -10.05 -13.74
C GLU A 241 -12.57 -9.06 -12.69
N ILE A 242 -12.13 -7.90 -13.15
CA ILE A 242 -11.63 -6.81 -12.30
C ILE A 242 -12.67 -5.71 -12.29
N THR A 243 -13.06 -5.25 -11.11
CA THR A 243 -13.95 -4.09 -10.94
C THR A 243 -13.14 -2.94 -10.36
N VAL A 244 -13.22 -1.77 -11.01
CA VAL A 244 -12.75 -0.51 -10.44
C VAL A 244 -13.74 -0.08 -9.36
N MET A 245 -13.29 0.04 -8.11
CA MET A 245 -14.17 0.24 -6.98
C MET A 245 -14.46 1.72 -6.71
N ASN A 246 -13.54 2.62 -7.04
CA ASN A 246 -13.71 4.07 -6.86
C ASN A 246 -12.99 4.85 -7.96
N GLU A 247 -13.30 6.11 -8.06
CA GLU A 247 -12.47 7.12 -8.71
C GLU A 247 -11.50 7.71 -7.69
N PRO A 248 -10.35 8.30 -8.11
CA PRO A 248 -9.42 8.92 -7.18
C PRO A 248 -10.10 9.94 -6.27
N PHE A 249 -9.94 9.80 -4.96
CA PHE A 249 -10.53 10.72 -4.00
C PHE A 249 -9.66 11.97 -3.85
N ALA A 250 -10.25 13.14 -4.14
CA ALA A 250 -9.56 14.42 -4.09
C ALA A 250 -9.55 14.99 -2.65
N CYS A 251 -8.42 14.83 -1.96
CA CYS A 251 -8.16 15.39 -0.64
C CYS A 251 -6.78 16.04 -0.63
N THR A 252 -6.62 17.21 -0.02
CA THR A 252 -5.33 17.90 0.06
C THR A 252 -4.44 17.42 1.21
N GLU A 253 -4.99 16.64 2.13
CA GLU A 253 -4.24 15.96 3.18
C GLU A 253 -3.96 14.54 2.71
N ASN A 254 -2.70 14.11 2.77
CA ASN A 254 -2.26 12.79 2.31
C ASN A 254 -2.77 12.49 0.89
N SER A 255 -2.60 13.47 -0.01
CA SER A 255 -3.30 13.54 -1.29
C SER A 255 -2.98 12.36 -2.21
N PHE A 256 -1.73 11.95 -2.25
CA PHE A 256 -1.28 10.80 -3.04
C PHE A 256 -1.93 9.51 -2.55
N ASN A 257 -1.84 9.21 -1.26
CA ASN A 257 -2.43 8.01 -0.69
C ASN A 257 -3.96 8.00 -0.79
N ASN A 258 -4.60 9.11 -0.44
CA ASN A 258 -6.05 9.25 -0.54
C ASN A 258 -6.56 9.14 -2.00
N SER A 259 -5.72 9.37 -3.00
CA SER A 259 -6.07 9.19 -4.41
C SER A 259 -6.02 7.74 -4.89
N SER A 260 -5.71 6.77 -4.02
CA SER A 260 -5.66 5.36 -4.38
C SER A 260 -6.94 4.88 -5.06
N VAL A 261 -6.78 4.27 -6.24
CA VAL A 261 -7.85 3.52 -6.91
C VAL A 261 -7.85 2.11 -6.36
N ALA A 262 -8.98 1.71 -5.81
CA ALA A 262 -9.18 0.36 -5.32
C ALA A 262 -9.70 -0.56 -6.43
N TYR A 263 -9.20 -1.80 -6.44
CA TYR A 263 -9.59 -2.82 -7.41
C TYR A 263 -10.09 -4.07 -6.71
N ARG A 264 -11.22 -4.60 -7.17
CA ARG A 264 -11.68 -5.94 -6.78
C ARG A 264 -11.47 -6.91 -7.93
N VAL A 265 -10.64 -7.92 -7.70
CA VAL A 265 -10.37 -9.01 -8.65
C VAL A 265 -11.18 -10.23 -8.23
N GLU A 266 -12.04 -10.72 -9.12
CA GLU A 266 -12.80 -11.96 -8.94
C GLU A 266 -12.11 -13.06 -9.74
N MET A 267 -11.44 -14.01 -9.07
CA MET A 267 -10.76 -15.15 -9.67
C MET A 267 -10.76 -16.35 -8.74
N GLY A 268 -10.70 -17.55 -9.29
CA GLY A 268 -10.65 -18.79 -8.49
C GLY A 268 -11.80 -18.92 -7.49
N GLY A 269 -12.98 -18.36 -7.79
CA GLY A 269 -14.15 -18.36 -6.91
C GLY A 269 -14.06 -17.43 -5.71
N LYS A 270 -13.05 -16.54 -5.66
CA LYS A 270 -12.79 -15.60 -4.57
C LYS A 270 -12.81 -14.15 -5.03
N ARG A 271 -13.16 -13.25 -4.13
CA ARG A 271 -13.07 -11.79 -4.28
C ARG A 271 -11.83 -11.30 -3.56
N ILE A 272 -10.94 -10.66 -4.28
CA ILE A 272 -9.67 -10.13 -3.78
C ILE A 272 -9.72 -8.61 -3.92
N LEU A 273 -9.66 -7.88 -2.81
CA LEU A 273 -9.75 -6.42 -2.77
C LEU A 273 -8.38 -5.81 -2.49
N PHE A 274 -7.98 -4.88 -3.35
CA PHE A 274 -6.81 -4.04 -3.18
C PHE A 274 -7.26 -2.62 -2.91
N LEU A 275 -6.81 -2.04 -1.80
CA LEU A 275 -7.12 -0.67 -1.37
C LEU A 275 -5.99 0.31 -1.69
N GLY A 276 -4.82 -0.19 -2.12
CA GLY A 276 -3.61 0.62 -2.20
C GLY A 276 -3.26 1.20 -0.83
N ASP A 277 -2.92 2.48 -0.82
CA ASP A 277 -2.57 3.21 0.40
C ASP A 277 -3.68 4.18 0.84
N MET A 278 -4.93 3.85 0.49
CA MET A 278 -6.09 4.64 0.86
C MET A 278 -6.02 5.07 2.32
N GLY A 279 -6.09 6.39 2.55
CA GLY A 279 -6.10 6.98 3.87
C GLY A 279 -7.50 6.99 4.48
N TRP A 280 -7.62 7.45 5.72
CA TRP A 280 -8.89 7.41 6.45
C TRP A 280 -9.99 8.26 5.80
N GLN A 281 -9.64 9.42 5.19
CA GLN A 281 -10.62 10.28 4.53
C GLN A 281 -11.22 9.59 3.29
N ALA A 282 -10.36 9.00 2.46
CA ALA A 282 -10.83 8.23 1.31
C ALA A 282 -11.55 6.96 1.75
N GLY A 283 -11.12 6.33 2.84
CA GLY A 283 -11.78 5.18 3.45
C GLY A 283 -13.20 5.48 3.94
N GLU A 284 -13.42 6.64 4.59
CA GLU A 284 -14.78 7.09 4.96
C GLU A 284 -15.68 7.31 3.74
N ASP A 285 -15.15 7.94 2.68
CA ASP A 285 -15.89 8.13 1.43
C ASP A 285 -16.18 6.79 0.75
N PHE A 286 -15.19 5.90 0.71
CA PHE A 286 -15.32 4.57 0.15
C PHE A 286 -16.41 3.76 0.86
N LEU A 287 -16.40 3.75 2.19
CA LEU A 287 -17.42 3.10 3.00
C LEU A 287 -18.81 3.69 2.77
N ALA A 288 -18.92 5.01 2.69
CA ALA A 288 -20.20 5.70 2.49
C ALA A 288 -20.83 5.47 1.11
N ASN A 289 -20.00 5.13 0.11
CA ASN A 289 -20.42 5.00 -1.28
C ASN A 289 -20.57 3.53 -1.74
N HIS A 290 -20.40 2.55 -0.84
CA HIS A 290 -20.57 1.13 -1.17
C HIS A 290 -21.53 0.46 -0.20
N THR A 291 -22.25 -0.53 -0.69
CA THR A 291 -22.99 -1.46 0.15
C THR A 291 -22.06 -2.53 0.72
N GLN A 292 -22.45 -3.15 1.82
CA GLN A 292 -21.70 -4.27 2.41
C GLN A 292 -21.45 -5.41 1.39
N GLU A 293 -22.42 -5.73 0.54
CA GLU A 293 -22.24 -6.78 -0.48
C GLU A 293 -21.20 -6.40 -1.54
N GLU A 294 -21.05 -5.12 -1.86
CA GLU A 294 -20.01 -4.63 -2.75
C GLU A 294 -18.63 -4.65 -2.08
N LEU A 295 -18.56 -4.39 -0.78
CA LEU A 295 -17.32 -4.39 -0.01
C LEU A 295 -16.82 -5.78 0.34
N LYS A 296 -17.73 -6.71 0.64
CA LYS A 296 -17.38 -8.05 1.10
C LYS A 296 -16.40 -8.75 0.17
N SER A 297 -15.25 -9.14 0.72
CA SER A 297 -14.16 -9.75 -0.03
C SER A 297 -13.48 -10.84 0.80
N ASP A 298 -13.06 -11.92 0.14
CA ASP A 298 -12.44 -13.07 0.80
C ASP A 298 -10.97 -12.79 1.15
N VAL A 299 -10.29 -12.03 0.28
CA VAL A 299 -8.89 -11.65 0.43
C VAL A 299 -8.79 -10.12 0.40
N LEU A 300 -8.03 -9.53 1.29
CA LEU A 300 -7.85 -8.10 1.40
C LEU A 300 -6.38 -7.72 1.46
N GLN A 301 -5.93 -6.81 0.60
CA GLN A 301 -4.65 -6.12 0.81
C GLN A 301 -4.87 -5.04 1.87
N MET A 302 -4.07 -5.08 2.92
CA MET A 302 -4.12 -4.14 4.04
C MET A 302 -3.68 -2.75 3.58
N ALA A 303 -4.59 -1.78 3.73
CA ALA A 303 -4.35 -0.42 3.26
C ALA A 303 -3.08 0.18 3.87
N HIS A 304 -2.33 0.94 3.04
CA HIS A 304 -1.14 1.67 3.47
C HIS A 304 -0.15 0.79 4.23
N HIS A 305 0.21 -0.34 3.63
CA HIS A 305 1.15 -1.35 4.17
C HIS A 305 0.79 -1.88 5.56
N GLY A 306 -0.52 -1.88 5.92
CA GLY A 306 -0.97 -2.30 7.24
C GLY A 306 -0.69 -1.30 8.37
N GLN A 307 -0.28 -0.08 8.03
CA GLN A 307 -0.37 1.07 8.93
C GLN A 307 -1.85 1.40 9.14
N ARG A 308 -2.23 2.51 9.70
CA ARG A 308 -3.65 2.80 9.86
C ARG A 308 -4.35 3.10 8.54
N GLY A 309 -3.90 3.27 7.41
CA GLY A 309 -4.59 3.57 6.15
C GLY A 309 -6.06 3.95 6.35
N VAL A 310 -6.95 2.97 6.34
CA VAL A 310 -8.38 3.14 6.60
C VAL A 310 -8.76 2.77 8.05
N GLU A 311 -9.95 3.16 8.50
CA GLU A 311 -10.45 2.87 9.86
C GLU A 311 -11.06 1.46 9.97
N GLU A 312 -11.20 1.00 11.21
CA GLU A 312 -11.66 -0.35 11.57
C GLU A 312 -13.02 -0.71 10.95
N GLU A 313 -13.93 0.27 10.87
CA GLU A 313 -15.28 0.07 10.35
C GLU A 313 -15.28 -0.42 8.89
N LEU A 314 -14.34 0.06 8.06
CA LEU A 314 -14.24 -0.42 6.69
C LEU A 314 -13.78 -1.89 6.65
N TYR A 315 -12.81 -2.26 7.47
CA TYR A 315 -12.37 -3.66 7.58
C TYR A 315 -13.48 -4.58 8.07
N GLN A 316 -14.33 -4.12 9.01
CA GLN A 316 -15.50 -4.86 9.49
C GLN A 316 -16.49 -5.14 8.37
N GLU A 317 -16.79 -4.16 7.52
CA GLU A 317 -17.71 -4.33 6.39
C GLU A 317 -17.13 -5.22 5.27
N ILE A 318 -15.81 -5.16 5.04
CA ILE A 318 -15.11 -6.04 4.07
C ILE A 318 -15.11 -7.48 4.59
N SER A 319 -14.86 -7.70 5.89
CA SER A 319 -14.86 -8.99 6.57
C SER A 319 -14.02 -10.07 5.87
N PRO A 320 -12.70 -9.89 5.70
CA PRO A 320 -11.85 -10.80 4.96
C PRO A 320 -11.55 -12.10 5.73
N GLU A 321 -11.31 -13.18 4.99
CA GLU A 321 -10.75 -14.42 5.54
C GLU A 321 -9.21 -14.44 5.52
N VAL A 322 -8.62 -13.79 4.50
CA VAL A 322 -7.16 -13.71 4.28
C VAL A 322 -6.75 -12.25 4.14
N CYS A 323 -5.72 -11.84 4.86
CA CYS A 323 -5.12 -10.52 4.74
C CYS A 323 -3.73 -10.61 4.10
N LEU A 324 -3.50 -9.76 3.10
CA LEU A 324 -2.22 -9.54 2.44
C LEU A 324 -1.56 -8.32 3.06
N TRP A 325 -0.41 -8.51 3.69
CA TRP A 325 0.32 -7.46 4.37
C TRP A 325 1.60 -7.12 3.60
N PRO A 326 1.58 -6.07 2.78
CA PRO A 326 2.80 -5.54 2.14
C PRO A 326 3.63 -4.76 3.17
N THR A 327 3.98 -5.41 4.28
CA THR A 327 4.48 -4.83 5.52
C THR A 327 5.85 -5.44 5.83
N PRO A 328 6.94 -4.66 5.83
CA PRO A 328 8.25 -5.14 6.25
C PRO A 328 8.30 -5.41 7.76
N ASP A 329 9.30 -6.15 8.20
CA ASP A 329 9.46 -6.59 9.58
C ASP A 329 9.47 -5.44 10.60
N TRP A 330 10.21 -4.36 10.32
CA TRP A 330 10.29 -3.21 11.23
C TRP A 330 8.96 -2.49 11.41
N LEU A 331 8.12 -2.46 10.36
CA LEU A 331 6.79 -1.86 10.42
C LEU A 331 5.79 -2.82 11.09
N TRP A 332 5.88 -4.12 10.79
CA TRP A 332 5.08 -5.15 11.43
C TRP A 332 5.24 -5.15 12.94
N ASP A 333 6.49 -5.15 13.39
CA ASP A 333 6.82 -5.15 14.82
C ASP A 333 6.81 -3.74 15.44
N ASN A 334 6.53 -2.70 14.64
CA ASN A 334 6.52 -1.30 15.09
C ASN A 334 7.79 -0.95 15.85
N VAL A 335 8.95 -1.26 15.26
CA VAL A 335 10.25 -1.15 15.91
C VAL A 335 10.75 0.29 15.94
N GLN A 336 11.15 0.76 17.11
CA GLN A 336 11.94 1.97 17.28
C GLN A 336 13.11 1.70 18.23
N ASP A 337 14.31 2.19 17.88
CA ASP A 337 15.54 2.00 18.67
C ASP A 337 15.83 0.51 18.98
N GLY A 338 15.46 -0.39 18.05
CA GLY A 338 15.60 -1.83 18.22
C GLY A 338 14.58 -2.49 19.17
N VAL A 339 13.57 -1.74 19.62
CA VAL A 339 12.54 -2.22 20.55
C VAL A 339 11.21 -2.38 19.80
N ALA A 340 10.67 -3.60 19.78
CA ALA A 340 9.36 -3.88 19.22
C ALA A 340 8.25 -3.18 20.01
N GLY A 341 7.25 -2.65 19.32
CA GLY A 341 6.14 -1.90 19.88
C GLY A 341 6.46 -0.45 20.28
N ALA A 342 7.72 -0.03 20.22
CA ALA A 342 8.13 1.31 20.62
C ALA A 342 7.95 2.38 19.52
N GLY A 343 7.60 1.98 18.30
CA GLY A 343 7.40 2.89 17.17
C GLY A 343 6.10 3.67 17.24
N SER A 344 5.94 4.60 16.30
CA SER A 344 4.78 5.48 16.21
C SER A 344 3.67 4.97 15.27
N TYR A 345 3.90 3.86 14.58
CA TYR A 345 2.93 3.32 13.62
C TYR A 345 1.82 2.53 14.29
N LYS A 346 0.63 2.56 13.69
CA LYS A 346 -0.55 1.86 14.20
C LYS A 346 -0.68 0.41 13.75
N THR A 347 0.35 -0.15 13.12
CA THR A 347 0.34 -1.53 12.63
C THR A 347 -0.09 -2.56 13.69
N PRO A 348 0.39 -2.52 14.95
CA PRO A 348 -0.09 -3.45 15.98
C PRO A 348 -1.58 -3.31 16.28
N ILE A 349 -2.13 -2.08 16.20
CA ILE A 349 -3.56 -1.83 16.39
C ILE A 349 -4.36 -2.46 15.26
N VAL A 350 -3.94 -2.26 14.00
CA VAL A 350 -4.59 -2.83 12.82
C VAL A 350 -4.53 -4.36 12.86
N ARG A 351 -3.40 -4.95 13.27
CA ARG A 351 -3.26 -6.39 13.51
C ARG A 351 -4.27 -6.88 14.56
N GLY A 352 -4.44 -6.13 15.66
CA GLY A 352 -5.44 -6.42 16.69
C GLY A 352 -6.88 -6.40 16.16
N TRP A 353 -7.21 -5.50 15.24
CA TRP A 353 -8.50 -5.50 14.56
C TRP A 353 -8.71 -6.79 13.75
N MET A 354 -7.68 -7.25 13.02
CA MET A 354 -7.78 -8.49 12.21
C MET A 354 -7.97 -9.73 13.11
N VAL A 355 -7.28 -9.80 14.24
CA VAL A 355 -7.52 -10.85 15.25
C VAL A 355 -8.97 -10.81 15.75
N THR A 356 -9.49 -9.62 16.07
CA THR A 356 -10.87 -9.44 16.54
C THR A 356 -11.91 -9.83 15.49
N LEU A 357 -11.63 -9.55 14.22
CA LEU A 357 -12.47 -9.92 13.07
C LEU A 357 -12.43 -11.43 12.78
N GLY A 358 -11.49 -12.17 13.36
CA GLY A 358 -11.34 -13.59 13.15
C GLY A 358 -10.77 -13.94 11.76
N VAL A 359 -9.84 -13.12 11.26
CA VAL A 359 -9.06 -13.42 10.05
C VAL A 359 -8.41 -14.79 10.21
N LYS A 360 -8.44 -15.60 9.17
CA LYS A 360 -7.99 -17.00 9.22
C LYS A 360 -6.53 -17.16 8.83
N LYS A 361 -6.00 -16.26 8.02
CA LYS A 361 -4.63 -16.33 7.50
C LYS A 361 -4.10 -14.94 7.19
N ASN A 362 -2.94 -14.62 7.75
CA ASN A 362 -2.16 -13.44 7.42
C ASN A 362 -0.96 -13.83 6.56
N LEU A 363 -0.80 -13.18 5.40
CA LEU A 363 0.32 -13.33 4.48
C LEU A 363 1.12 -12.04 4.50
N CYS A 364 2.27 -12.04 5.16
CA CYS A 364 3.08 -10.84 5.39
C CYS A 364 4.45 -10.96 4.72
N VAL A 365 4.83 -9.93 3.96
CA VAL A 365 6.12 -9.89 3.24
C VAL A 365 7.35 -9.79 4.16
N LYS A 366 7.17 -9.53 5.47
CA LYS A 366 8.27 -9.63 6.44
C LYS A 366 8.96 -11.01 6.42
N ASP A 367 8.24 -12.04 6.01
CA ASP A 367 8.71 -13.43 5.92
C ASP A 367 9.15 -13.81 4.48
N GLY A 368 9.35 -12.81 3.61
CA GLY A 368 9.63 -12.99 2.17
C GLY A 368 8.35 -13.04 1.34
N ASP A 369 8.49 -13.47 0.09
CA ASP A 369 7.36 -13.60 -0.83
C ASP A 369 6.30 -14.55 -0.28
N GLN A 370 5.03 -14.14 -0.40
CA GLN A 370 3.90 -14.91 0.06
C GLN A 370 3.09 -15.45 -1.12
N ILE A 371 2.66 -16.70 -1.02
CA ILE A 371 1.90 -17.36 -2.09
C ILE A 371 0.59 -17.90 -1.53
N LEU A 372 -0.51 -17.60 -2.23
CA LEU A 372 -1.83 -18.16 -2.01
C LEU A 372 -2.28 -18.92 -3.28
N ARG A 373 -2.68 -20.19 -3.13
CA ARG A 373 -3.14 -21.06 -4.24
C ARG A 373 -4.51 -21.62 -4.02
#